data_1dc0a35eecfa4f4753871b247d7b3e3d
#
_entry.id   1dc0a35eecfa4f4753871b247d7b3e3d
#
_cell.length_a   1.000
_cell.length_b   1.000
_cell.length_c   1.000
_cell.angle_alpha   90.00
_cell.angle_beta   90.00
_cell.angle_gamma   90.00
#
_symmetry.space_group_name_H-M   'P 1'
#
loop_
_entity.id
_entity.type
_entity.pdbx_description
1 polymer ?
#
loop_
_entity_poly.entity_id
_entity_poly.type
_entity_poly.pdbx_seq_one_letter_code
_entity_poly.pdbx_strand_id
1 'polypeptide(L)'
;MQIVKTIEELQNIRKNLNGNIGFVPTMGALHDGHISLIRKAKDENEVVIVSIFVNPTQFLKGEDLNKYPRKEEADIKICQMCKVDYLFMPQINSMYEKDEVLIKAPQNSYVLEGFTRPGHFDGVLQVVLKLFNLTQPTNAYLTPEQKEEALKISKSIYMAGNLIAKGERDSKIVKDKIYEILENLDVEYVRVVNKRFDEIEKIEPSNTIILVVVRFGNVRLLDNIWM
;
A
#
# COMPACT_ATOMS: atom_id res chain seq x y z
N MET A 1 7.12 9.30 -23.31
CA MET A 1 7.51 9.33 -21.89
C MET A 1 8.39 10.53 -21.61
N GLN A 2 8.02 11.34 -20.62
CA GLN A 2 8.84 12.44 -20.11
C GLN A 2 9.50 12.01 -18.81
N ILE A 3 10.82 12.28 -18.67
CA ILE A 3 11.54 12.07 -17.42
C ILE A 3 11.47 13.35 -16.61
N VAL A 4 11.07 13.23 -15.33
CA VAL A 4 10.85 14.32 -14.39
C VAL A 4 11.81 14.14 -13.22
N LYS A 5 12.60 15.13 -12.90
CA LYS A 5 13.67 15.02 -11.90
C LYS A 5 13.43 15.85 -10.64
N THR A 6 12.50 16.80 -10.69
CA THR A 6 12.22 17.67 -9.54
C THR A 6 10.76 17.60 -9.12
N ILE A 7 10.51 17.90 -7.83
CA ILE A 7 9.15 17.98 -7.30
C ILE A 7 8.38 19.09 -8.01
N GLU A 8 9.00 20.23 -8.25
CA GLU A 8 8.35 21.36 -8.89
C GLU A 8 7.89 21.03 -10.33
N GLU A 9 8.74 20.36 -11.12
CA GLU A 9 8.35 19.87 -12.45
C GLU A 9 7.14 18.93 -12.36
N LEU A 10 7.16 17.95 -11.41
CA LEU A 10 6.06 17.02 -11.24
C LEU A 10 4.77 17.72 -10.85
N GLN A 11 4.82 18.67 -9.92
CA GLN A 11 3.67 19.45 -9.50
C GLN A 11 3.11 20.32 -10.63
N ASN A 12 3.97 20.92 -11.46
CA ASN A 12 3.54 21.71 -12.62
C ASN A 12 2.87 20.82 -13.68
N ILE A 13 3.42 19.64 -13.94
CA ILE A 13 2.79 18.64 -14.81
C ILE A 13 1.43 18.25 -14.21
N ARG A 14 1.39 17.87 -12.92
CA ARG A 14 0.17 17.39 -12.25
C ARG A 14 -0.99 18.38 -12.31
N LYS A 15 -0.71 19.69 -12.16
CA LYS A 15 -1.74 20.76 -12.25
C LYS A 15 -2.44 20.80 -13.61
N ASN A 16 -1.76 20.37 -14.66
CA ASN A 16 -2.26 20.41 -16.05
C ASN A 16 -2.77 19.06 -16.55
N LEU A 17 -2.65 17.99 -15.74
CA LEU A 17 -3.19 16.69 -16.10
C LEU A 17 -4.67 16.60 -15.78
N ASN A 18 -5.43 16.19 -16.79
CA ASN A 18 -6.84 15.82 -16.68
C ASN A 18 -6.96 14.30 -16.86
N GLY A 19 -8.07 13.73 -16.39
CA GLY A 19 -8.35 12.30 -16.50
C GLY A 19 -7.77 11.47 -15.34
N ASN A 20 -7.88 10.16 -15.49
CA ASN A 20 -7.45 9.21 -14.47
C ASN A 20 -5.94 9.02 -14.51
N ILE A 21 -5.28 9.11 -13.35
CA ILE A 21 -3.84 8.96 -13.20
C ILE A 21 -3.53 7.69 -12.41
N GLY A 22 -2.86 6.74 -13.05
CA GLY A 22 -2.27 5.58 -12.41
C GLY A 22 -0.86 5.90 -11.89
N PHE A 23 -0.56 5.47 -10.68
CA PHE A 23 0.77 5.66 -10.09
C PHE A 23 1.39 4.33 -9.67
N VAL A 24 2.64 4.10 -10.09
CA VAL A 24 3.41 2.90 -9.74
C VAL A 24 4.72 3.32 -9.05
N PRO A 25 4.77 3.30 -7.71
CA PRO A 25 5.99 3.58 -6.96
C PRO A 25 6.95 2.41 -7.04
N THR A 26 8.22 2.70 -7.34
CA THR A 26 9.31 1.71 -7.36
C THR A 26 10.61 2.29 -6.81
N MET A 27 11.54 1.40 -6.46
CA MET A 27 12.92 1.80 -6.15
C MET A 27 13.91 1.53 -7.30
N GLY A 28 13.41 1.18 -8.49
CA GLY A 28 14.22 0.79 -9.64
C GLY A 28 14.58 -0.71 -9.64
N ALA A 29 15.53 -1.10 -10.51
CA ALA A 29 15.84 -2.49 -10.83
C ALA A 29 14.57 -3.26 -11.24
N LEU A 30 13.84 -2.69 -12.19
CA LEU A 30 12.53 -3.17 -12.61
C LEU A 30 12.59 -4.62 -13.13
N HIS A 31 11.61 -5.41 -12.76
CA HIS A 31 11.44 -6.81 -13.14
C HIS A 31 9.98 -7.09 -13.54
N ASP A 32 9.67 -8.32 -13.94
CA ASP A 32 8.35 -8.69 -14.47
C ASP A 32 7.17 -8.31 -13.56
N GLY A 33 7.35 -8.37 -12.24
CA GLY A 33 6.33 -7.91 -11.29
C GLY A 33 6.04 -6.41 -11.42
N HIS A 34 7.06 -5.57 -11.55
CA HIS A 34 6.88 -4.13 -11.81
C HIS A 34 6.26 -3.88 -13.19
N ILE A 35 6.69 -4.63 -14.21
CA ILE A 35 6.15 -4.53 -15.57
C ILE A 35 4.66 -4.85 -15.58
N SER A 36 4.22 -5.88 -14.85
CA SER A 36 2.80 -6.24 -14.74
C SER A 36 1.97 -5.13 -14.09
N LEU A 37 2.50 -4.48 -13.05
CA LEU A 37 1.84 -3.34 -12.40
C LEU A 37 1.73 -2.13 -13.34
N ILE A 38 2.81 -1.83 -14.09
CA ILE A 38 2.82 -0.71 -15.04
C ILE A 38 1.81 -0.96 -16.17
N ARG A 39 1.77 -2.18 -16.72
CA ARG A 39 0.78 -2.55 -17.75
C ARG A 39 -0.64 -2.41 -17.24
N LYS A 40 -0.91 -2.96 -16.05
CA LYS A 40 -2.23 -2.82 -15.42
C LYS A 40 -2.60 -1.34 -15.21
N ALA A 41 -1.67 -0.52 -14.74
CA ALA A 41 -1.91 0.91 -14.61
C ALA A 41 -2.24 1.57 -15.96
N LYS A 42 -1.55 1.17 -17.05
CA LYS A 42 -1.83 1.68 -18.41
C LYS A 42 -3.20 1.23 -18.95
N ASP A 43 -3.63 0.03 -18.63
CA ASP A 43 -4.93 -0.49 -19.08
C ASP A 43 -6.10 0.20 -18.35
N GLU A 44 -5.89 0.69 -17.14
CA GLU A 44 -6.94 1.23 -16.27
C GLU A 44 -6.94 2.76 -16.18
N ASN A 45 -5.91 3.44 -16.69
CA ASN A 45 -5.78 4.90 -16.54
C ASN A 45 -5.33 5.58 -17.82
N GLU A 46 -5.74 6.83 -17.99
CA GLU A 46 -5.37 7.66 -19.15
C GLU A 46 -3.91 8.10 -19.10
N VAL A 47 -3.41 8.39 -17.90
CA VAL A 47 -2.04 8.82 -17.66
C VAL A 47 -1.40 7.90 -16.63
N VAL A 48 -0.16 7.46 -16.87
CA VAL A 48 0.61 6.66 -15.91
C VAL A 48 1.90 7.38 -15.51
N ILE A 49 2.06 7.54 -14.21
CA ILE A 49 3.27 8.04 -13.58
C ILE A 49 3.96 6.86 -12.90
N VAL A 50 5.23 6.62 -13.21
CA VAL A 50 6.07 5.67 -12.48
C VAL A 50 7.12 6.46 -11.72
N SER A 51 7.39 6.11 -10.45
CA SER A 51 8.56 6.66 -9.77
C SER A 51 9.66 5.62 -9.62
N ILE A 52 10.91 6.08 -9.77
CA ILE A 52 12.11 5.32 -9.42
C ILE A 52 12.87 6.15 -8.39
N PHE A 53 12.75 5.74 -7.12
CA PHE A 53 13.40 6.44 -6.02
C PHE A 53 13.87 5.44 -4.95
N VAL A 54 15.19 5.29 -4.85
CA VAL A 54 15.80 4.50 -3.77
C VAL A 54 15.73 5.32 -2.48
N ASN A 55 14.70 5.04 -1.68
CA ASN A 55 14.37 5.82 -0.51
C ASN A 55 15.33 5.54 0.67
N PRO A 56 16.16 6.48 1.10
CA PRO A 56 17.12 6.24 2.17
C PRO A 56 16.46 6.04 3.54
N THR A 57 15.28 6.60 3.78
CA THR A 57 14.63 6.59 5.10
C THR A 57 14.11 5.21 5.51
N GLN A 58 13.95 4.29 4.57
CA GLN A 58 13.53 2.92 4.85
C GLN A 58 14.70 1.93 5.04
N PHE A 59 15.95 2.41 4.91
CA PHE A 59 17.15 1.62 5.18
C PHE A 59 17.66 1.92 6.58
N LEU A 60 17.94 0.88 7.34
CA LEU A 60 18.46 0.98 8.69
C LEU A 60 19.97 1.24 8.68
N LYS A 61 20.48 1.73 9.81
CA LYS A 61 21.91 1.89 10.01
C LYS A 61 22.60 0.52 9.92
N GLY A 62 23.45 0.35 8.90
CA GLY A 62 24.13 -0.93 8.62
C GLY A 62 23.51 -1.73 7.46
N GLU A 63 22.35 -1.34 6.95
CA GLU A 63 21.83 -1.88 5.70
C GLU A 63 22.51 -1.24 4.49
N ASP A 64 22.66 -2.04 3.43
CA ASP A 64 23.45 -1.65 2.25
C ASP A 64 22.65 -0.80 1.25
N LEU A 65 22.26 0.42 1.61
CA LEU A 65 21.69 1.40 0.69
C LEU A 65 22.57 1.61 -0.56
N ASN A 66 23.88 1.55 -0.38
CA ASN A 66 24.84 1.74 -1.47
C ASN A 66 24.93 0.54 -2.42
N LYS A 67 24.54 -0.66 -1.95
CA LYS A 67 24.53 -1.88 -2.78
C LYS A 67 23.18 -2.12 -3.45
N TYR A 68 22.17 -1.29 -3.13
CA TYR A 68 20.87 -1.44 -3.79
C TYR A 68 21.05 -1.29 -5.31
N PRO A 69 20.55 -2.26 -6.11
CA PRO A 69 20.83 -2.28 -7.55
C PRO A 69 20.23 -1.06 -8.24
N ARG A 70 21.08 -0.36 -8.98
CA ARG A 70 20.71 0.82 -9.79
C ARG A 70 20.95 0.49 -11.25
N LYS A 71 19.88 0.31 -12.01
CA LYS A 71 19.89 -0.03 -13.44
C LYS A 71 19.14 1.02 -14.25
N GLU A 72 19.47 2.29 -14.03
CA GLU A 72 18.74 3.46 -14.54
C GLU A 72 18.43 3.37 -16.04
N GLU A 73 19.41 3.07 -16.88
CA GLU A 73 19.22 2.96 -18.33
C GLU A 73 18.24 1.81 -18.71
N ALA A 74 18.36 0.67 -18.04
CA ALA A 74 17.47 -0.46 -18.27
C ALA A 74 16.03 -0.14 -17.79
N ASP A 75 15.91 0.48 -16.63
CA ASP A 75 14.63 0.88 -16.05
C ASP A 75 13.92 1.91 -16.94
N ILE A 76 14.64 2.89 -17.47
CA ILE A 76 14.13 3.87 -18.46
C ILE A 76 13.61 3.15 -19.70
N LYS A 77 14.36 2.19 -20.26
CA LYS A 77 13.93 1.43 -21.43
C LYS A 77 12.66 0.63 -21.15
N ILE A 78 12.58 -0.02 -19.98
CA ILE A 78 11.38 -0.78 -19.57
C ILE A 78 10.18 0.15 -19.50
N CYS A 79 10.30 1.31 -18.86
CA CYS A 79 9.22 2.30 -18.77
C CYS A 79 8.78 2.80 -20.16
N GLN A 80 9.75 3.02 -21.09
CA GLN A 80 9.45 3.40 -22.48
C GLN A 80 8.67 2.30 -23.20
N MET A 81 9.12 1.05 -23.10
CA MET A 81 8.43 -0.12 -23.71
C MET A 81 7.01 -0.30 -23.16
N CYS A 82 6.81 -0.01 -21.86
CA CYS A 82 5.51 -0.05 -21.21
C CYS A 82 4.64 1.20 -21.48
N LYS A 83 5.11 2.14 -22.32
CA LYS A 83 4.40 3.38 -22.68
C LYS A 83 4.01 4.23 -21.47
N VAL A 84 4.86 4.30 -20.47
CA VAL A 84 4.72 5.20 -19.32
C VAL A 84 4.69 6.65 -19.82
N ASP A 85 3.82 7.48 -19.26
CA ASP A 85 3.71 8.88 -19.68
C ASP A 85 4.77 9.74 -18.99
N TYR A 86 4.91 9.57 -17.66
CA TYR A 86 5.87 10.31 -16.85
C TYR A 86 6.67 9.38 -15.97
N LEU A 87 8.00 9.51 -16.02
CA LEU A 87 8.93 8.79 -15.15
C LEU A 87 9.57 9.78 -14.17
N PHE A 88 9.17 9.69 -12.90
CA PHE A 88 9.67 10.54 -11.83
C PHE A 88 10.91 9.92 -11.18
N MET A 89 12.05 10.58 -11.32
CA MET A 89 13.35 10.12 -10.83
C MET A 89 14.02 11.23 -10.01
N PRO A 90 13.51 11.54 -8.80
CA PRO A 90 14.05 12.63 -8.00
C PRO A 90 15.37 12.27 -7.35
N GLN A 91 16.16 13.31 -7.05
CA GLN A 91 17.33 13.15 -6.20
C GLN A 91 16.93 13.13 -4.71
N ILE A 92 17.74 12.47 -3.88
CA ILE A 92 17.48 12.35 -2.43
C ILE A 92 17.31 13.73 -1.79
N ASN A 93 18.16 14.69 -2.13
CA ASN A 93 18.16 16.04 -1.56
C ASN A 93 16.92 16.87 -1.92
N SER A 94 16.18 16.48 -2.98
CA SER A 94 14.95 17.15 -3.38
C SER A 94 13.69 16.50 -2.79
N MET A 95 13.82 15.29 -2.24
CA MET A 95 12.67 14.56 -1.69
C MET A 95 12.38 14.87 -0.24
N TYR A 96 13.38 15.24 0.55
CA TYR A 96 13.21 15.47 1.97
C TYR A 96 13.81 16.79 2.40
N GLU A 97 13.04 17.55 3.18
CA GLU A 97 13.48 18.79 3.83
C GLU A 97 13.90 18.47 5.28
N LYS A 98 14.69 19.39 5.88
CA LYS A 98 15.19 19.19 7.25
C LYS A 98 14.10 19.20 8.31
N ASP A 99 13.04 19.96 8.05
CA ASP A 99 11.92 20.19 8.99
C ASP A 99 10.65 19.44 8.61
N GLU A 100 10.80 18.33 7.89
CA GLU A 100 9.66 17.54 7.45
C GLU A 100 9.00 16.79 8.59
N VAL A 101 7.66 16.76 8.59
CA VAL A 101 6.88 16.00 9.56
C VAL A 101 7.16 14.50 9.38
N LEU A 102 7.65 13.86 10.43
CA LEU A 102 7.92 12.43 10.43
C LEU A 102 6.67 11.64 10.79
N ILE A 103 6.35 10.67 9.95
CA ILE A 103 5.23 9.75 10.16
C ILE A 103 5.77 8.50 10.83
N LYS A 104 5.04 8.02 11.84
CA LYS A 104 5.33 6.74 12.47
C LYS A 104 4.33 5.69 12.05
N ALA A 105 4.83 4.51 11.75
CA ALA A 105 4.01 3.36 11.47
C ALA A 105 3.23 2.92 12.72
N PRO A 106 2.00 2.42 12.57
CA PRO A 106 1.20 1.94 13.69
C PRO A 106 1.85 0.69 14.33
N GLN A 107 1.42 0.36 15.55
CA GLN A 107 2.02 -0.76 16.32
C GLN A 107 2.03 -2.09 15.56
N ASN A 108 1.03 -2.36 14.73
CA ASN A 108 0.96 -3.58 13.91
C ASN A 108 2.09 -3.67 12.87
N SER A 109 2.78 -2.58 12.59
CA SER A 109 3.93 -2.57 11.67
C SER A 109 5.23 -3.10 12.30
N TYR A 110 5.22 -3.40 13.59
CA TYR A 110 6.39 -3.91 14.32
C TYR A 110 6.45 -5.44 14.38
N VAL A 111 5.70 -6.14 13.52
CA VAL A 111 5.75 -7.60 13.37
C VAL A 111 6.42 -7.97 12.03
N LEU A 112 6.86 -9.21 11.88
CA LEU A 112 7.54 -9.72 10.68
C LEU A 112 8.74 -8.84 10.30
N GLU A 113 8.70 -8.25 9.12
CA GLU A 113 9.76 -7.36 8.61
C GLU A 113 9.98 -6.15 9.51
N GLY A 114 8.93 -5.61 10.13
CA GLY A 114 9.06 -4.50 11.07
C GLY A 114 9.71 -4.89 12.40
N PHE A 115 9.67 -6.16 12.78
CA PHE A 115 10.38 -6.68 13.95
C PHE A 115 11.89 -6.82 13.68
N THR A 116 12.24 -7.35 12.51
CA THR A 116 13.64 -7.54 12.11
C THR A 116 14.30 -6.23 11.65
N ARG A 117 13.50 -5.26 11.19
CA ARG A 117 13.94 -3.96 10.69
C ARG A 117 13.18 -2.80 11.36
N PRO A 118 13.44 -2.50 12.65
CA PRO A 118 12.71 -1.45 13.38
C PRO A 118 12.88 -0.07 12.71
N GLY A 119 11.76 0.61 12.38
CA GLY A 119 11.75 1.89 11.67
C GLY A 119 11.67 1.79 10.14
N HIS A 120 11.83 0.61 9.56
CA HIS A 120 11.69 0.40 8.13
C HIS A 120 10.35 0.94 7.59
N PHE A 121 9.25 0.55 8.24
CA PHE A 121 7.91 0.97 7.80
C PHE A 121 7.62 2.45 8.05
N ASP A 122 8.30 3.11 8.99
CA ASP A 122 8.21 4.57 9.12
C ASP A 122 8.72 5.23 7.85
N GLY A 123 9.88 4.78 7.34
CA GLY A 123 10.44 5.27 6.08
C GLY A 123 9.59 4.92 4.86
N VAL A 124 8.99 3.72 4.82
CA VAL A 124 8.07 3.32 3.74
C VAL A 124 6.83 4.21 3.72
N LEU A 125 6.19 4.43 4.87
CA LEU A 125 5.02 5.30 4.95
C LEU A 125 5.34 6.74 4.57
N GLN A 126 6.48 7.26 5.03
CA GLN A 126 6.94 8.60 4.70
C GLN A 126 7.03 8.81 3.18
N VAL A 127 7.73 7.92 2.48
CA VAL A 127 7.91 8.04 1.02
C VAL A 127 6.61 7.82 0.25
N VAL A 128 5.81 6.82 0.65
CA VAL A 128 4.55 6.51 -0.03
C VAL A 128 3.58 7.67 0.08
N LEU A 129 3.40 8.25 1.28
CA LEU A 129 2.51 9.40 1.46
C LEU A 129 3.01 10.62 0.69
N LYS A 130 4.33 10.88 0.70
CA LYS A 130 4.90 11.99 -0.07
C LYS A 130 4.65 11.82 -1.57
N LEU A 131 4.98 10.65 -2.12
CA LEU A 131 4.76 10.35 -3.54
C LEU A 131 3.27 10.41 -3.90
N PHE A 132 2.39 9.91 -3.02
CA PHE A 132 0.94 9.99 -3.22
C PHE A 132 0.47 11.46 -3.29
N ASN A 133 0.93 12.31 -2.38
CA ASN A 133 0.57 13.72 -2.38
C ASN A 133 1.13 14.48 -3.60
N LEU A 134 2.30 14.10 -4.09
CA LEU A 134 2.92 14.71 -5.27
C LEU A 134 2.23 14.30 -6.57
N THR A 135 1.89 13.03 -6.71
CA THR A 135 1.28 12.49 -7.92
C THR A 135 -0.23 12.65 -7.94
N GLN A 136 -0.86 12.72 -6.75
CA GLN A 136 -2.32 12.76 -6.56
C GLN A 136 -3.00 11.78 -7.54
N PRO A 137 -2.66 10.50 -7.47
CA PRO A 137 -3.22 9.54 -8.39
C PRO A 137 -4.73 9.50 -8.17
N THR A 138 -5.47 9.41 -9.25
CA THR A 138 -6.90 9.21 -9.21
C THR A 138 -7.18 7.75 -8.88
N ASN A 139 -6.62 7.25 -7.81
CA ASN A 139 -6.93 5.93 -7.25
C ASN A 139 -8.32 5.92 -6.64
N ALA A 140 -9.26 6.52 -7.31
CA ALA A 140 -10.64 6.25 -7.07
C ALA A 140 -11.00 4.94 -7.78
N TYR A 141 -10.33 3.84 -7.41
CA TYR A 141 -10.88 2.52 -7.65
C TYR A 141 -12.26 2.38 -6.97
N LEU A 142 -12.55 3.31 -6.06
CA LEU A 142 -13.80 3.37 -5.32
C LEU A 142 -14.49 4.70 -5.59
N THR A 143 -15.78 4.67 -5.89
CA THR A 143 -16.63 5.86 -5.87
C THR A 143 -16.68 6.46 -4.47
N PRO A 144 -17.13 7.71 -4.29
CA PRO A 144 -17.33 8.29 -2.95
C PRO A 144 -18.18 7.41 -2.04
N GLU A 145 -19.25 6.81 -2.55
CA GLU A 145 -20.14 5.90 -1.83
C GLU A 145 -19.40 4.61 -1.46
N GLN A 146 -18.63 4.01 -2.37
CA GLN A 146 -17.82 2.84 -2.10
C GLN A 146 -16.71 3.11 -1.09
N LYS A 147 -16.15 4.33 -1.05
CA LYS A 147 -15.18 4.72 -0.01
C LYS A 147 -15.82 4.73 1.37
N GLU A 148 -17.02 5.28 1.48
CA GLU A 148 -17.76 5.28 2.74
C GLU A 148 -18.11 3.85 3.18
N GLU A 149 -18.54 3.01 2.26
CA GLU A 149 -18.79 1.60 2.53
C GLU A 149 -17.52 0.81 2.90
N ALA A 150 -16.39 1.11 2.29
CA ALA A 150 -15.11 0.48 2.60
C ALA A 150 -14.66 0.72 4.05
N LEU A 151 -15.07 1.82 4.68
CA LEU A 151 -14.82 2.07 6.11
C LEU A 151 -15.47 1.01 7.01
N LYS A 152 -16.52 0.32 6.53
CA LYS A 152 -17.13 -0.78 7.27
C LYS A 152 -16.16 -1.94 7.50
N ILE A 153 -15.19 -2.15 6.61
CA ILE A 153 -14.17 -3.21 6.75
C ILE A 153 -13.35 -2.96 8.01
N SER A 154 -12.72 -1.79 8.13
CA SER A 154 -11.93 -1.44 9.33
C SER A 154 -12.79 -1.41 10.59
N LYS A 155 -14.06 -0.96 10.49
CA LYS A 155 -15.02 -1.01 11.60
C LYS A 155 -15.30 -2.45 12.04
N SER A 156 -15.47 -3.39 11.11
CA SER A 156 -15.72 -4.80 11.40
C SER A 156 -14.55 -5.45 12.12
N ILE A 157 -13.33 -5.18 11.66
CA ILE A 157 -12.07 -5.63 12.28
C ILE A 157 -11.91 -5.06 13.70
N TYR A 158 -12.19 -3.77 13.89
CA TYR A 158 -12.15 -3.13 15.20
C TYR A 158 -13.15 -3.75 16.18
N MET A 159 -14.37 -4.01 15.71
CA MET A 159 -15.41 -4.67 16.53
C MET A 159 -15.05 -6.12 16.89
N ALA A 160 -14.44 -6.87 15.96
CA ALA A 160 -13.91 -8.20 16.23
C ALA A 160 -12.84 -8.16 17.32
N GLY A 161 -11.87 -7.24 17.23
CA GLY A 161 -10.86 -7.03 18.26
C GLY A 161 -11.46 -6.73 19.65
N ASN A 162 -12.49 -5.89 19.70
CA ASN A 162 -13.20 -5.56 20.94
C ASN A 162 -13.93 -6.76 21.55
N LEU A 163 -14.55 -7.61 20.74
CA LEU A 163 -15.19 -8.84 21.22
C LEU A 163 -14.16 -9.78 21.86
N ILE A 164 -13.04 -9.98 21.19
CA ILE A 164 -11.94 -10.82 21.68
C ILE A 164 -11.31 -10.24 22.97
N ALA A 165 -11.16 -8.93 23.03
CA ALA A 165 -10.66 -8.24 24.24
C ALA A 165 -11.63 -8.40 25.43
N LYS A 166 -12.93 -8.53 25.18
CA LYS A 166 -13.95 -8.80 26.19
C LYS A 166 -14.08 -10.28 26.58
N GLY A 167 -13.27 -11.14 25.98
CA GLY A 167 -13.22 -12.56 26.34
C GLY A 167 -13.87 -13.52 25.35
N GLU A 168 -14.42 -13.04 24.23
CA GLU A 168 -14.92 -13.93 23.18
C GLU A 168 -13.78 -14.76 22.58
N ARG A 169 -14.00 -16.06 22.41
CA ARG A 169 -13.01 -17.01 21.90
C ARG A 169 -13.56 -17.90 20.77
N ASP A 170 -14.84 -17.82 20.50
CA ASP A 170 -15.45 -18.59 19.41
C ASP A 170 -15.25 -17.86 18.07
N SER A 171 -14.51 -18.49 17.15
CA SER A 171 -14.23 -17.93 15.82
C SER A 171 -15.50 -17.72 14.99
N LYS A 172 -16.54 -18.55 15.20
CA LYS A 172 -17.80 -18.43 14.48
C LYS A 172 -18.53 -17.16 14.90
N ILE A 173 -18.64 -16.90 16.21
CA ILE A 173 -19.29 -15.69 16.74
C ILE A 173 -18.61 -14.43 16.19
N VAL A 174 -17.27 -14.44 16.18
CA VAL A 174 -16.50 -13.31 15.66
C VAL A 174 -16.70 -13.13 14.15
N LYS A 175 -16.70 -14.22 13.37
CA LYS A 175 -16.99 -14.19 11.92
C LYS A 175 -18.40 -13.69 11.64
N ASP A 176 -19.39 -14.20 12.35
CA ASP A 176 -20.79 -13.80 12.19
C ASP A 176 -20.99 -12.30 12.46
N LYS A 177 -20.28 -11.75 13.46
CA LYS A 177 -20.32 -10.30 13.74
C LYS A 177 -19.65 -9.45 12.67
N ILE A 178 -18.60 -9.95 12.06
CA ILE A 178 -17.95 -9.28 10.91
C ILE A 178 -18.91 -9.28 9.71
N TYR A 179 -19.53 -10.41 9.38
CA TYR A 179 -20.50 -10.51 8.29
C TYR A 179 -21.73 -9.61 8.51
N GLU A 180 -22.22 -9.49 9.75
CA GLU A 180 -23.30 -8.56 10.11
C GLU A 180 -22.96 -7.10 9.78
N ILE A 181 -21.73 -6.67 10.10
CA ILE A 181 -21.28 -5.29 9.82
C ILE A 181 -21.06 -5.05 8.32
N LEU A 182 -20.66 -6.10 7.61
CA LEU A 182 -20.39 -6.07 6.17
C LEU A 182 -21.62 -6.47 5.34
N GLU A 183 -22.81 -6.54 5.97
CA GLU A 183 -24.06 -6.79 5.27
C GLU A 183 -24.19 -5.87 4.05
N ASN A 184 -24.63 -6.41 2.94
CA ASN A 184 -24.76 -5.76 1.63
C ASN A 184 -23.43 -5.46 0.89
N LEU A 185 -22.28 -5.91 1.38
CA LEU A 185 -21.02 -5.88 0.67
C LEU A 185 -20.70 -7.26 0.07
N ASP A 186 -19.99 -7.26 -1.05
CA ASP A 186 -19.49 -8.49 -1.68
C ASP A 186 -18.27 -9.02 -0.90
N VAL A 187 -18.54 -9.74 0.19
CA VAL A 187 -17.51 -10.32 1.06
C VAL A 187 -16.97 -11.60 0.44
N GLU A 188 -15.75 -11.56 -0.07
CA GLU A 188 -15.09 -12.73 -0.67
C GLU A 188 -14.81 -13.79 0.40
N TYR A 189 -14.26 -13.38 1.54
CA TYR A 189 -14.11 -14.23 2.72
C TYR A 189 -13.86 -13.45 4.01
N VAL A 190 -14.22 -14.10 5.13
CA VAL A 190 -13.73 -13.80 6.47
C VAL A 190 -13.08 -15.07 7.01
N ARG A 191 -11.80 -15.00 7.36
CA ARG A 191 -11.08 -16.14 7.92
C ARG A 191 -10.47 -15.79 9.27
N VAL A 192 -10.56 -16.76 10.20
CA VAL A 192 -9.87 -16.72 11.48
C VAL A 192 -8.85 -17.87 11.46
N VAL A 193 -7.57 -17.52 11.46
CA VAL A 193 -6.49 -18.48 11.28
C VAL A 193 -5.43 -18.32 12.36
N ASN A 194 -4.65 -19.37 12.60
CA ASN A 194 -3.44 -19.28 13.41
C ASN A 194 -2.25 -18.68 12.62
N LYS A 195 -1.10 -18.52 13.26
CA LYS A 195 0.13 -18.02 12.60
C LYS A 195 0.68 -18.92 11.50
N ARG A 196 0.17 -20.15 11.35
CA ARG A 196 0.50 -21.06 10.23
C ARG A 196 -0.51 -20.98 9.11
N PHE A 197 -1.51 -20.08 9.23
CA PHE A 197 -2.63 -19.92 8.30
C PHE A 197 -3.61 -21.10 8.26
N ASP A 198 -3.63 -21.97 9.27
CA ASP A 198 -4.68 -22.97 9.45
C ASP A 198 -5.92 -22.31 10.04
N GLU A 199 -7.12 -22.63 9.54
CA GLU A 199 -8.36 -22.16 10.14
C GLU A 199 -8.55 -22.75 11.55
N ILE A 200 -8.97 -21.91 12.48
CA ILE A 200 -9.17 -22.29 13.88
C ILE A 200 -10.59 -21.98 14.34
N GLU A 201 -11.17 -22.88 15.12
CA GLU A 201 -12.50 -22.71 15.72
C GLU A 201 -12.43 -21.86 17.00
N LYS A 202 -11.29 -21.91 17.69
CA LYS A 202 -11.08 -21.21 18.95
C LYS A 202 -9.95 -20.20 18.84
N ILE A 203 -10.25 -18.96 19.19
CA ILE A 203 -9.32 -17.84 19.14
C ILE A 203 -8.32 -17.94 20.30
N GLU A 204 -7.05 -17.91 19.96
CA GLU A 204 -5.92 -17.91 20.87
C GLU A 204 -5.21 -16.57 20.81
N PRO A 205 -5.20 -15.77 21.89
CA PRO A 205 -4.43 -14.54 21.95
C PRO A 205 -2.94 -14.80 21.60
N SER A 206 -2.33 -13.91 20.86
CA SER A 206 -0.96 -13.99 20.34
C SER A 206 -0.71 -15.08 19.27
N ASN A 207 -1.75 -15.82 18.83
CA ASN A 207 -1.63 -16.84 17.77
C ASN A 207 -2.76 -16.76 16.72
N THR A 208 -3.59 -15.73 16.75
CA THR A 208 -4.74 -15.62 15.86
C THR A 208 -4.58 -14.44 14.91
N ILE A 209 -4.96 -14.65 13.65
CA ILE A 209 -5.06 -13.63 12.61
C ILE A 209 -6.49 -13.68 12.07
N ILE A 210 -7.14 -12.54 11.98
CA ILE A 210 -8.42 -12.39 11.30
C ILE A 210 -8.18 -11.70 9.98
N LEU A 211 -8.64 -12.29 8.90
CA LEU A 211 -8.51 -11.79 7.53
C LEU A 211 -9.89 -11.50 6.96
N VAL A 212 -10.05 -10.34 6.38
CA VAL A 212 -11.30 -9.91 5.73
C VAL A 212 -10.99 -9.44 4.32
N VAL A 213 -11.70 -9.96 3.33
CA VAL A 213 -11.58 -9.51 1.94
C VAL A 213 -12.97 -9.18 1.39
N VAL A 214 -13.09 -7.99 0.84
CA VAL A 214 -14.32 -7.46 0.25
C VAL A 214 -14.04 -6.96 -1.16
N ARG A 215 -14.97 -7.18 -2.09
CA ARG A 215 -14.92 -6.67 -3.46
C ARG A 215 -15.84 -5.47 -3.64
N PHE A 216 -15.33 -4.49 -4.36
CA PHE A 216 -16.06 -3.33 -4.86
C PHE A 216 -15.90 -3.30 -6.39
N GLY A 217 -16.75 -4.06 -7.08
CA GLY A 217 -16.56 -4.29 -8.51
C GLY A 217 -15.22 -5.01 -8.79
N ASN A 218 -14.33 -4.35 -9.51
CA ASN A 218 -13.00 -4.91 -9.83
C ASN A 218 -11.95 -4.65 -8.73
N VAL A 219 -12.28 -3.89 -7.70
CA VAL A 219 -11.36 -3.57 -6.60
C VAL A 219 -11.51 -4.59 -5.48
N ARG A 220 -10.41 -5.16 -5.05
CA ARG A 220 -10.32 -6.12 -3.96
C ARG A 220 -9.61 -5.48 -2.78
N LEU A 221 -10.35 -5.25 -1.69
CA LEU A 221 -9.79 -4.70 -0.45
C LEU A 221 -9.57 -5.82 0.57
N LEU A 222 -8.42 -5.80 1.19
CA LEU A 222 -8.04 -6.72 2.25
C LEU A 222 -7.68 -5.94 3.51
N ASP A 223 -8.20 -6.39 4.64
CA ASP A 223 -7.79 -5.90 5.96
C ASP A 223 -7.58 -7.08 6.92
N ASN A 224 -6.78 -6.88 7.96
CA ASN A 224 -6.47 -7.92 8.91
C ASN A 224 -6.18 -7.36 10.31
N ILE A 225 -6.33 -8.21 11.32
CA ILE A 225 -5.89 -7.93 12.68
C ILE A 225 -5.15 -9.15 13.25
N TRP A 226 -4.05 -8.89 13.91
CA TRP A 226 -3.23 -9.85 14.63
C TRP A 226 -3.54 -9.75 16.13
N MET A 227 -3.86 -10.89 16.72
CA MET A 227 -4.26 -10.96 18.12
C MET A 227 -3.20 -11.69 18.95
#